data_a8ee640c054f7e9f72b5e29c383fa2c7
#
_entry.id   a8ee640c054f7e9f72b5e29c383fa2c7
#
_cell.length_a   1.000
_cell.length_b   1.000
_cell.length_c   1.000
_cell.angle_alpha   90.00
_cell.angle_beta   90.00
_cell.angle_gamma   90.00
#
_symmetry.space_group_name_H-M   'P 1'
#
loop_
_entity.id
_entity.type
_entity.pdbx_description
1 polymer ?
#
loop_
_entity_poly.entity_id
_entity_poly.type
_entity_poly.pdbx_seq_one_letter_code
_entity_poly.pdbx_strand_id
1 'polypeptide(L)'
;MTGKIHSLQSLGTVDGPGVRAVVFAEGCPLRCAYCHNPDTWDPDGGESVSVDALSERIGRLYNYIKDGGVTFSGGEPCLQSEFFSELTDKLHNMGLHVALDTSGAILTEAARELISKVDLIRLDIKFTTDGDYKKYIGMPLSRAIETLDYIEGIGKSVVIREVIIPGINDTEESARQLGKLLSGYKSVADVELLPFRKLCLPKYRSLGIPFPLENYPEGKRSVCEALRAIVLGEIHK
;
A
#
# COMPACT_ATOMS: atom_id res chain seq x y z
N MET A 1 -9.60 -6.44 -20.98
CA MET A 1 -8.69 -7.32 -20.19
C MET A 1 -9.40 -7.88 -18.96
N THR A 2 -8.91 -8.99 -18.36
CA THR A 2 -9.42 -9.57 -17.10
C THR A 2 -8.33 -9.58 -16.05
N GLY A 3 -8.71 -9.36 -14.79
CA GLY A 3 -7.85 -9.46 -13.63
C GLY A 3 -8.53 -10.24 -12.51
N LYS A 4 -7.78 -10.48 -11.44
CA LYS A 4 -8.29 -11.15 -10.24
C LYS A 4 -8.33 -10.18 -9.08
N ILE A 5 -9.48 -10.04 -8.46
CA ILE A 5 -9.67 -9.23 -7.26
C ILE A 5 -10.12 -10.11 -6.10
N HIS A 6 -9.64 -9.81 -4.90
CA HIS A 6 -10.13 -10.41 -3.68
C HIS A 6 -11.53 -9.87 -3.35
N SER A 7 -11.67 -8.54 -3.39
CA SER A 7 -12.95 -7.90 -3.03
C SER A 7 -12.99 -6.44 -3.50
N LEU A 8 -14.21 -5.89 -3.52
CA LEU A 8 -14.48 -4.46 -3.68
C LEU A 8 -15.17 -3.92 -2.42
N GLN A 9 -14.49 -3.03 -1.69
CA GLN A 9 -15.08 -2.29 -0.58
C GLN A 9 -15.68 -1.00 -1.11
N SER A 10 -16.96 -0.76 -0.86
CA SER A 10 -17.70 0.35 -1.47
C SER A 10 -17.40 1.73 -0.88
N LEU A 11 -17.11 1.83 0.42
CA LEU A 11 -16.96 3.11 1.14
C LEU A 11 -15.80 3.01 2.16
N GLY A 12 -14.56 3.10 1.68
CA GLY A 12 -13.36 3.23 2.51
C GLY A 12 -13.13 4.68 2.93
N THR A 13 -12.68 4.91 4.15
CA THR A 13 -12.37 6.24 4.69
C THR A 13 -10.93 6.37 5.20
N VAL A 14 -10.14 5.29 5.07
CA VAL A 14 -8.76 5.22 5.58
C VAL A 14 -7.74 4.86 4.47
N ASP A 15 -8.22 4.69 3.25
CA ASP A 15 -7.42 4.21 2.13
C ASP A 15 -7.04 5.32 1.14
N GLY A 16 -6.94 6.55 1.64
CA GLY A 16 -6.64 7.76 0.88
C GLY A 16 -7.62 8.89 1.21
N PRO A 17 -7.55 10.03 0.49
CA PRO A 17 -8.38 11.19 0.76
C PRO A 17 -9.86 10.95 0.41
N GLY A 18 -10.75 11.41 1.29
CA GLY A 18 -12.21 11.34 1.09
C GLY A 18 -12.80 9.94 1.23
N VAL A 19 -14.05 9.76 0.79
CA VAL A 19 -14.72 8.47 0.74
C VAL A 19 -14.39 7.79 -0.59
N ARG A 20 -13.90 6.55 -0.54
CA ARG A 20 -13.35 5.87 -1.72
C ARG A 20 -13.95 4.48 -1.91
N ALA A 21 -14.02 4.02 -3.14
CA ALA A 21 -14.08 2.59 -3.38
C ALA A 21 -12.66 1.99 -3.30
N VAL A 22 -12.51 0.84 -2.65
CA VAL A 22 -11.21 0.16 -2.55
C VAL A 22 -11.28 -1.18 -3.27
N VAL A 23 -10.46 -1.35 -4.28
CA VAL A 23 -10.29 -2.61 -5.01
C VAL A 23 -9.12 -3.34 -4.37
N PHE A 24 -9.39 -4.47 -3.72
CA PHE A 24 -8.35 -5.34 -3.19
C PHE A 24 -7.93 -6.33 -4.26
N ALA A 25 -6.71 -6.17 -4.78
CA ALA A 25 -6.10 -7.08 -5.73
C ALA A 25 -5.88 -8.46 -5.10
N GLU A 26 -6.00 -9.50 -5.90
CA GLU A 26 -5.60 -10.87 -5.52
C GLU A 26 -4.16 -11.11 -5.96
N GLY A 27 -3.42 -11.89 -5.16
CA GLY A 27 -2.02 -12.20 -5.36
C GLY A 27 -1.07 -11.20 -4.68
N CYS A 28 -0.10 -11.74 -3.92
CA CYS A 28 0.98 -10.94 -3.34
C CYS A 28 2.26 -11.78 -3.27
N PRO A 29 3.43 -11.26 -3.73
CA PRO A 29 4.70 -11.99 -3.65
C PRO A 29 5.29 -11.97 -2.25
N LEU A 30 4.80 -11.07 -1.36
CA LEU A 30 5.34 -10.86 -0.03
C LEU A 30 4.68 -11.76 1.02
N ARG A 31 5.40 -11.98 2.12
CA ARG A 31 4.89 -12.68 3.32
C ARG A 31 5.19 -11.86 4.57
N CYS A 32 4.68 -10.61 4.56
CA CYS A 32 4.87 -9.68 5.67
C CYS A 32 4.37 -10.30 6.97
N ALA A 33 5.20 -10.26 8.01
CA ALA A 33 4.88 -10.84 9.31
C ALA A 33 3.63 -10.24 9.99
N TYR A 34 3.22 -9.04 9.55
CA TYR A 34 2.03 -8.32 10.04
C TYR A 34 0.98 -8.11 8.95
N CYS A 35 0.93 -8.98 7.94
CA CYS A 35 -0.02 -8.84 6.83
C CYS A 35 -1.46 -8.80 7.35
N HIS A 36 -2.23 -7.80 6.94
CA HIS A 36 -3.66 -7.71 7.29
C HIS A 36 -4.56 -8.48 6.32
N ASN A 37 -4.03 -8.86 5.15
CA ASN A 37 -4.78 -9.53 4.09
C ASN A 37 -4.07 -10.84 3.65
N PRO A 38 -3.82 -11.81 4.56
CA PRO A 38 -3.18 -13.07 4.17
C PRO A 38 -4.05 -13.88 3.19
N ASP A 39 -5.33 -13.60 3.16
CA ASP A 39 -6.32 -14.15 2.24
C ASP A 39 -6.16 -13.66 0.79
N THR A 40 -5.33 -12.65 0.54
CA THR A 40 -4.99 -12.18 -0.80
C THR A 40 -3.66 -12.74 -1.34
N TRP A 41 -3.02 -13.66 -0.66
CA TRP A 41 -1.69 -14.12 -1.07
C TRP A 41 -1.68 -15.02 -2.30
N ASP A 42 -2.75 -15.81 -2.47
CA ASP A 42 -2.84 -16.79 -3.56
C ASP A 42 -3.16 -16.08 -4.89
N PRO A 43 -2.25 -16.08 -5.88
CA PRO A 43 -2.51 -15.44 -7.16
C PRO A 43 -3.60 -16.15 -7.98
N ASP A 44 -3.92 -17.40 -7.62
CA ASP A 44 -4.97 -18.18 -8.28
C ASP A 44 -6.33 -18.05 -7.61
N GLY A 45 -6.40 -17.42 -6.41
CA GLY A 45 -7.61 -17.11 -5.68
C GLY A 45 -8.46 -16.00 -6.29
N GLY A 46 -9.42 -15.53 -5.48
CA GLY A 46 -10.25 -14.37 -5.79
C GLY A 46 -11.26 -14.54 -6.91
N GLU A 47 -11.87 -13.42 -7.29
CA GLU A 47 -12.85 -13.31 -8.37
C GLU A 47 -12.15 -12.85 -9.67
N SER A 48 -12.33 -13.60 -10.76
CA SER A 48 -11.93 -13.14 -12.09
C SER A 48 -12.95 -12.15 -12.63
N VAL A 49 -12.52 -10.94 -12.96
CA VAL A 49 -13.41 -9.85 -13.39
C VAL A 49 -12.81 -9.10 -14.58
N SER A 50 -13.63 -8.70 -15.55
CA SER A 50 -13.18 -7.84 -16.64
C SER A 50 -13.10 -6.37 -16.17
N VAL A 51 -12.23 -5.59 -16.83
CA VAL A 51 -12.13 -4.13 -16.59
C VAL A 51 -13.51 -3.47 -16.76
N ASP A 52 -14.26 -3.85 -17.79
CA ASP A 52 -15.61 -3.30 -18.03
C ASP A 52 -16.57 -3.59 -16.88
N ALA A 53 -16.65 -4.85 -16.45
CA ALA A 53 -17.53 -5.24 -15.35
C ALA A 53 -17.15 -4.57 -14.03
N LEU A 54 -15.85 -4.46 -13.73
CA LEU A 54 -15.38 -3.80 -12.50
C LEU A 54 -15.63 -2.30 -12.55
N SER A 55 -15.33 -1.64 -13.69
CA SER A 55 -15.62 -0.22 -13.85
C SER A 55 -17.12 0.11 -13.74
N GLU A 56 -17.99 -0.75 -14.25
CA GLU A 56 -19.45 -0.61 -14.06
C GLU A 56 -19.85 -0.75 -12.59
N ARG A 57 -19.31 -1.77 -11.88
CA ARG A 57 -19.55 -1.94 -10.43
C ARG A 57 -19.13 -0.70 -9.64
N ILE A 58 -17.97 -0.12 -9.94
CA ILE A 58 -17.47 1.11 -9.32
C ILE A 58 -18.36 2.31 -9.71
N GLY A 59 -18.76 2.40 -10.97
CA GLY A 59 -19.64 3.48 -11.47
C GLY A 59 -20.97 3.58 -10.74
N ARG A 60 -21.52 2.46 -10.23
CA ARG A 60 -22.74 2.47 -9.37
C ARG A 60 -22.52 3.19 -8.03
N LEU A 61 -21.25 3.34 -7.60
CA LEU A 61 -20.88 4.04 -6.38
C LEU A 61 -20.56 5.52 -6.61
N TYR A 62 -20.55 5.99 -7.87
CA TYR A 62 -20.06 7.30 -8.29
C TYR A 62 -20.49 8.44 -7.38
N ASN A 63 -21.78 8.56 -7.06
CA ASN A 63 -22.32 9.65 -6.24
C ASN A 63 -21.75 9.70 -4.82
N TYR A 64 -21.22 8.61 -4.32
CA TYR A 64 -20.62 8.51 -2.99
C TYR A 64 -19.10 8.73 -2.99
N ILE A 65 -18.44 8.43 -4.11
CA ILE A 65 -16.98 8.41 -4.20
C ILE A 65 -16.39 9.48 -5.12
N LYS A 66 -17.20 10.28 -5.81
CA LYS A 66 -16.74 11.28 -6.80
C LYS A 66 -15.74 12.30 -6.23
N ASP A 67 -15.86 12.62 -4.95
CA ASP A 67 -14.97 13.57 -4.26
C ASP A 67 -13.75 12.89 -3.61
N GLY A 68 -13.76 11.58 -3.50
CA GLY A 68 -12.66 10.77 -2.95
C GLY A 68 -11.94 9.94 -4.01
N GLY A 69 -12.70 9.11 -4.77
CA GLY A 69 -12.17 8.31 -5.88
C GLY A 69 -12.07 6.81 -5.59
N VAL A 70 -11.06 6.18 -6.17
CA VAL A 70 -10.81 4.73 -6.06
C VAL A 70 -9.39 4.49 -5.57
N THR A 71 -9.20 3.47 -4.75
CA THR A 71 -7.86 3.01 -4.34
C THR A 71 -7.66 1.55 -4.78
N PHE A 72 -6.55 1.27 -5.42
CA PHE A 72 -6.06 -0.08 -5.66
C PHE A 72 -5.16 -0.49 -4.51
N SER A 73 -5.51 -1.56 -3.82
CA SER A 73 -4.84 -2.08 -2.62
C SER A 73 -4.94 -3.61 -2.58
N GLY A 74 -4.87 -4.24 -1.41
CA GLY A 74 -5.14 -5.66 -1.20
C GLY A 74 -3.90 -6.52 -1.06
N GLY A 75 -3.60 -7.38 -2.03
CA GLY A 75 -2.34 -8.06 -2.20
C GLY A 75 -1.26 -7.09 -2.71
N GLU A 76 -0.79 -7.28 -3.93
CA GLU A 76 0.09 -6.30 -4.60
C GLU A 76 -0.50 -5.96 -5.98
N PRO A 77 -1.11 -4.78 -6.15
CA PRO A 77 -1.73 -4.41 -7.43
C PRO A 77 -0.77 -4.43 -8.61
N CYS A 78 0.52 -4.13 -8.38
CA CYS A 78 1.55 -4.16 -9.41
C CYS A 78 1.83 -5.55 -10.01
N LEU A 79 1.32 -6.65 -9.40
CA LEU A 79 1.30 -7.97 -10.04
C LEU A 79 0.39 -8.03 -11.27
N GLN A 80 -0.64 -7.19 -11.31
CA GLN A 80 -1.65 -7.13 -12.37
C GLN A 80 -1.68 -5.74 -13.01
N SER A 81 -0.50 -5.15 -13.21
CA SER A 81 -0.33 -3.75 -13.62
C SER A 81 -1.08 -3.39 -14.90
N GLU A 82 -1.09 -4.26 -15.91
CA GLU A 82 -1.79 -4.02 -17.18
C GLU A 82 -3.32 -3.90 -16.95
N PHE A 83 -3.89 -4.78 -16.10
CA PHE A 83 -5.30 -4.74 -15.75
C PHE A 83 -5.66 -3.44 -15.01
N PHE A 84 -4.87 -3.07 -14.00
CA PHE A 84 -5.11 -1.85 -13.23
C PHE A 84 -4.81 -0.58 -14.04
N SER A 85 -3.89 -0.63 -15.00
CA SER A 85 -3.62 0.48 -15.91
C SER A 85 -4.82 0.75 -16.84
N GLU A 86 -5.41 -0.29 -17.45
CA GLU A 86 -6.64 -0.17 -18.25
C GLU A 86 -7.84 0.29 -17.42
N LEU A 87 -7.96 -0.21 -16.18
CA LEU A 87 -9.01 0.24 -15.25
C LEU A 87 -8.84 1.71 -14.88
N THR A 88 -7.60 2.18 -14.66
CA THR A 88 -7.30 3.59 -14.39
C THR A 88 -7.82 4.49 -15.49
N ASP A 89 -7.57 4.15 -16.76
CA ASP A 89 -8.05 4.93 -17.91
C ASP A 89 -9.58 5.06 -17.89
N LYS A 90 -10.31 3.98 -17.58
CA LYS A 90 -11.78 4.03 -17.47
C LYS A 90 -12.28 4.88 -16.31
N LEU A 91 -11.62 4.79 -15.16
CA LEU A 91 -11.96 5.58 -13.97
C LEU A 91 -11.69 7.07 -14.19
N HIS A 92 -10.58 7.43 -14.84
CA HIS A 92 -10.28 8.79 -15.25
C HIS A 92 -11.33 9.34 -16.25
N ASN A 93 -11.80 8.52 -17.19
CA ASN A 93 -12.89 8.90 -18.09
C ASN A 93 -14.23 9.16 -17.37
N MET A 94 -14.39 8.62 -16.15
CA MET A 94 -15.51 8.93 -15.26
C MET A 94 -15.25 10.15 -14.36
N GLY A 95 -14.06 10.77 -14.43
CA GLY A 95 -13.65 11.87 -13.55
C GLY A 95 -13.28 11.44 -12.12
N LEU A 96 -12.97 10.16 -11.91
CA LEU A 96 -12.60 9.63 -10.59
C LEU A 96 -11.08 9.69 -10.38
N HIS A 97 -10.68 10.18 -9.22
CA HIS A 97 -9.30 10.15 -8.75
C HIS A 97 -8.88 8.71 -8.39
N VAL A 98 -7.70 8.29 -8.81
CA VAL A 98 -7.17 6.94 -8.57
C VAL A 98 -5.92 6.98 -7.68
N ALA A 99 -5.95 6.22 -6.59
CA ALA A 99 -4.80 5.99 -5.73
C ALA A 99 -4.28 4.56 -5.86
N LEU A 100 -2.98 4.38 -5.70
CA LEU A 100 -2.30 3.09 -5.69
C LEU A 100 -1.58 2.90 -4.36
N ASP A 101 -1.98 1.87 -3.60
CA ASP A 101 -1.21 1.34 -2.47
C ASP A 101 -0.31 0.23 -2.99
N THR A 102 1.00 0.36 -2.85
CA THR A 102 1.96 -0.64 -3.29
C THR A 102 3.09 -0.84 -2.29
N SER A 103 3.60 -2.03 -2.22
CA SER A 103 4.81 -2.36 -1.45
C SER A 103 6.11 -2.01 -2.18
N GLY A 104 6.02 -1.64 -3.46
CA GLY A 104 7.18 -1.43 -4.31
C GLY A 104 7.94 -2.72 -4.67
N ALA A 105 7.35 -3.89 -4.42
CA ALA A 105 8.00 -5.18 -4.69
C ALA A 105 8.16 -5.48 -6.19
N ILE A 106 7.30 -4.90 -7.02
CA ILE A 106 7.18 -5.15 -8.46
C ILE A 106 7.38 -3.84 -9.22
N LEU A 107 8.41 -3.78 -10.05
CA LEU A 107 8.71 -2.60 -10.89
C LEU A 107 9.03 -3.04 -12.33
N THR A 108 8.08 -3.75 -12.95
CA THR A 108 8.12 -4.06 -14.39
C THR A 108 7.77 -2.82 -15.21
N GLU A 109 7.93 -2.90 -16.53
CA GLU A 109 7.51 -1.79 -17.42
C GLU A 109 6.01 -1.48 -17.28
N ALA A 110 5.15 -2.50 -17.20
CA ALA A 110 3.73 -2.33 -16.95
C ALA A 110 3.45 -1.69 -15.56
N ALA A 111 4.24 -2.02 -14.53
CA ALA A 111 4.12 -1.38 -13.21
C ALA A 111 4.55 0.10 -13.26
N ARG A 112 5.60 0.42 -14.03
CA ARG A 112 6.02 1.81 -14.27
C ARG A 112 4.90 2.61 -14.95
N GLU A 113 4.25 2.04 -15.96
CA GLU A 113 3.10 2.66 -16.63
C GLU A 113 1.96 2.91 -15.64
N LEU A 114 1.55 1.92 -14.84
CA LEU A 114 0.50 2.08 -13.83
C LEU A 114 0.85 3.19 -12.82
N ILE A 115 2.08 3.16 -12.26
CA ILE A 115 2.58 4.17 -11.32
C ILE A 115 2.55 5.57 -11.95
N SER A 116 2.88 5.68 -13.24
CA SER A 116 2.84 6.97 -13.94
C SER A 116 1.44 7.51 -14.18
N LYS A 117 0.42 6.64 -14.30
CA LYS A 117 -0.97 7.00 -14.58
C LYS A 117 -1.76 7.45 -13.35
N VAL A 118 -1.62 6.76 -12.22
CA VAL A 118 -2.43 7.03 -11.02
C VAL A 118 -2.18 8.44 -10.46
N ASP A 119 -3.16 9.00 -9.75
CA ASP A 119 -3.09 10.37 -9.23
C ASP A 119 -2.35 10.47 -7.89
N LEU A 120 -2.43 9.42 -7.07
CA LEU A 120 -1.78 9.34 -5.77
C LEU A 120 -1.07 8.00 -5.61
N ILE A 121 0.20 8.05 -5.24
CA ILE A 121 0.98 6.87 -4.90
C ILE A 121 1.16 6.83 -3.38
N ARG A 122 0.85 5.68 -2.78
CA ARG A 122 1.12 5.37 -1.38
C ARG A 122 2.05 4.17 -1.35
N LEU A 123 3.34 4.44 -1.09
CA LEU A 123 4.40 3.44 -1.11
C LEU A 123 4.74 3.00 0.32
N ASP A 124 4.69 1.72 0.56
CA ASP A 124 5.09 1.15 1.84
C ASP A 124 6.62 0.97 1.93
N ILE A 125 7.29 1.78 2.74
CA ILE A 125 8.65 1.49 3.23
C ILE A 125 8.48 0.81 4.59
N LYS A 126 8.62 -0.50 4.61
CA LYS A 126 8.17 -1.32 5.74
C LYS A 126 9.17 -1.43 6.89
N PHE A 127 10.45 -1.19 6.63
CA PHE A 127 11.59 -1.10 7.56
C PHE A 127 12.72 -0.31 6.90
N THR A 128 13.69 0.13 7.69
CA THR A 128 14.81 0.96 7.21
C THR A 128 16.10 0.17 7.02
N THR A 129 16.13 -1.11 7.43
CA THR A 129 17.30 -1.98 7.25
C THR A 129 16.97 -3.18 6.35
N ASP A 130 17.94 -3.61 5.55
CA ASP A 130 17.80 -4.78 4.68
C ASP A 130 17.61 -6.08 5.50
N GLY A 131 18.19 -6.13 6.71
CA GLY A 131 18.04 -7.27 7.63
C GLY A 131 16.59 -7.45 8.10
N ASP A 132 15.94 -6.36 8.54
CA ASP A 132 14.55 -6.40 8.97
C ASP A 132 13.61 -6.61 7.80
N TYR A 133 13.89 -6.02 6.64
CA TYR A 133 13.12 -6.25 5.42
C TYR A 133 13.10 -7.73 5.04
N LYS A 134 14.27 -8.38 4.99
CA LYS A 134 14.36 -9.82 4.71
C LYS A 134 13.67 -10.66 5.77
N LYS A 135 13.83 -10.31 7.06
CA LYS A 135 13.28 -11.05 8.19
C LYS A 135 11.76 -10.97 8.27
N TYR A 136 11.18 -9.78 8.13
CA TYR A 136 9.76 -9.54 8.39
C TYR A 136 8.90 -9.41 7.13
N ILE A 137 9.51 -9.16 5.97
CA ILE A 137 8.79 -8.94 4.70
C ILE A 137 9.07 -10.05 3.68
N GLY A 138 10.29 -10.62 3.70
CA GLY A 138 10.70 -11.69 2.79
C GLY A 138 11.29 -11.20 1.48
N MET A 139 11.69 -9.91 1.41
CA MET A 139 12.40 -9.34 0.26
C MET A 139 13.50 -8.37 0.71
N PRO A 140 14.45 -7.97 -0.16
CA PRO A 140 15.40 -6.92 0.14
C PRO A 140 14.74 -5.52 0.10
N LEU A 141 15.21 -4.60 0.94
CA LEU A 141 14.78 -3.18 0.96
C LEU A 141 14.97 -2.51 -0.40
N SER A 142 16.03 -2.88 -1.14
CA SER A 142 16.37 -2.28 -2.43
C SER A 142 15.20 -2.25 -3.43
N ARG A 143 14.29 -3.23 -3.38
CA ARG A 143 13.11 -3.25 -4.26
C ARG A 143 12.18 -2.07 -4.05
N ALA A 144 11.89 -1.76 -2.78
CA ALA A 144 11.05 -0.61 -2.47
C ALA A 144 11.77 0.71 -2.80
N ILE A 145 13.10 0.76 -2.60
CA ILE A 145 13.92 1.92 -2.96
C ILE A 145 13.98 2.11 -4.48
N GLU A 146 14.18 1.06 -5.26
CA GLU A 146 14.12 1.13 -6.75
C GLU A 146 12.79 1.73 -7.24
N THR A 147 11.69 1.40 -6.56
CA THR A 147 10.37 1.98 -6.88
C THR A 147 10.30 3.46 -6.47
N LEU A 148 10.84 3.83 -5.30
CA LEU A 148 10.90 5.23 -4.87
C LEU A 148 11.80 6.07 -5.79
N ASP A 149 12.96 5.53 -6.21
CA ASP A 149 13.86 6.17 -7.18
C ASP A 149 13.15 6.42 -8.52
N TYR A 150 12.37 5.45 -8.97
CA TYR A 150 11.57 5.62 -10.19
C TYR A 150 10.53 6.74 -10.05
N ILE A 151 9.79 6.78 -8.92
CA ILE A 151 8.78 7.82 -8.63
C ILE A 151 9.44 9.21 -8.59
N GLU A 152 10.60 9.33 -7.92
CA GLU A 152 11.41 10.57 -7.92
C GLU A 152 11.81 10.97 -9.34
N GLY A 153 12.30 10.00 -10.14
CA GLY A 153 12.76 10.23 -11.51
C GLY A 153 11.68 10.76 -12.46
N ILE A 154 10.42 10.38 -12.24
CA ILE A 154 9.27 10.87 -13.02
C ILE A 154 8.61 12.11 -12.40
N GLY A 155 9.10 12.62 -11.28
CA GLY A 155 8.60 13.81 -10.59
C GLY A 155 7.19 13.69 -10.02
N LYS A 156 6.74 12.47 -9.68
CA LYS A 156 5.43 12.25 -9.05
C LYS A 156 5.51 12.31 -7.53
N SER A 157 4.50 12.90 -6.92
CA SER A 157 4.37 12.92 -5.46
C SER A 157 4.01 11.54 -4.92
N VAL A 158 4.58 11.19 -3.77
CA VAL A 158 4.33 9.93 -3.06
C VAL A 158 4.11 10.16 -1.57
N VAL A 159 3.18 9.42 -0.98
CA VAL A 159 3.02 9.29 0.47
C VAL A 159 3.72 8.02 0.90
N ILE A 160 4.69 8.13 1.80
CA ILE A 160 5.38 6.97 2.37
C ILE A 160 4.57 6.44 3.54
N ARG A 161 4.44 5.11 3.64
CA ARG A 161 3.73 4.46 4.73
C ARG A 161 4.62 3.45 5.43
N GLU A 162 4.53 3.41 6.76
CA GLU A 162 5.18 2.38 7.59
C GLU A 162 4.26 1.97 8.73
N VAL A 163 4.21 0.67 9.02
CA VAL A 163 3.51 0.14 10.20
C VAL A 163 4.46 0.10 11.38
N ILE A 164 4.08 0.76 12.46
CA ILE A 164 4.85 0.83 13.71
C ILE A 164 4.44 -0.30 14.64
N ILE A 165 5.39 -1.21 14.90
CA ILE A 165 5.21 -2.43 15.69
C ILE A 165 5.96 -2.28 17.01
N PRO A 166 5.24 -2.28 18.16
CA PRO A 166 5.88 -2.13 19.46
C PRO A 166 6.95 -3.20 19.73
N GLY A 167 8.13 -2.75 20.13
CA GLY A 167 9.30 -3.60 20.40
C GLY A 167 10.09 -4.03 19.14
N ILE A 168 9.72 -3.53 17.95
CA ILE A 168 10.48 -3.80 16.71
C ILE A 168 11.00 -2.47 16.12
N ASN A 169 10.12 -1.56 15.69
CA ASN A 169 10.49 -0.30 15.04
C ASN A 169 9.84 0.95 15.68
N ASP A 170 9.32 0.83 16.90
CA ASP A 170 8.67 1.91 17.65
C ASP A 170 9.66 2.80 18.44
N THR A 171 10.86 3.02 17.90
CA THR A 171 11.93 3.80 18.54
C THR A 171 12.21 5.10 17.78
N GLU A 172 12.72 6.12 18.51
CA GLU A 172 13.19 7.36 17.87
C GLU A 172 14.29 7.10 16.85
N GLU A 173 15.18 6.13 17.11
CA GLU A 173 16.25 5.79 16.19
C GLU A 173 15.70 5.25 14.85
N SER A 174 14.69 4.35 14.90
CA SER A 174 14.02 3.86 13.69
C SER A 174 13.38 5.03 12.91
N ALA A 175 12.72 5.95 13.60
CA ALA A 175 12.15 7.15 12.98
C ALA A 175 13.19 8.06 12.34
N ARG A 176 14.32 8.29 13.01
CA ARG A 176 15.45 9.06 12.42
C ARG A 176 16.05 8.37 11.20
N GLN A 177 16.18 7.05 11.23
CA GLN A 177 16.66 6.27 10.08
C GLN A 177 15.71 6.39 8.88
N LEU A 178 14.40 6.31 9.11
CA LEU A 178 13.41 6.54 8.04
C LEU A 178 13.53 7.97 7.49
N GLY A 179 13.57 8.98 8.35
CA GLY A 179 13.72 10.37 7.91
C GLY A 179 15.00 10.60 7.10
N LYS A 180 16.14 10.05 7.53
CA LYS A 180 17.41 10.12 6.78
C LYS A 180 17.32 9.39 5.43
N LEU A 181 16.67 8.22 5.38
CA LEU A 181 16.44 7.48 4.13
C LEU A 181 15.65 8.33 3.13
N LEU A 182 14.67 9.10 3.60
CA LEU A 182 13.75 9.87 2.77
C LEU A 182 14.24 11.29 2.45
N SER A 183 15.22 11.83 3.19
CA SER A 183 15.66 13.25 3.07
C SER A 183 16.21 13.63 1.69
N GLY A 184 16.60 12.65 0.86
CA GLY A 184 17.07 12.87 -0.51
C GLY A 184 15.97 12.95 -1.57
N TYR A 185 14.72 12.63 -1.21
CA TYR A 185 13.61 12.50 -2.15
C TYR A 185 12.65 13.71 -2.08
N LYS A 186 12.58 14.49 -3.14
CA LYS A 186 11.67 15.65 -3.25
C LYS A 186 10.24 15.22 -3.56
N SER A 187 10.06 14.02 -4.10
CA SER A 187 8.76 13.42 -4.39
C SER A 187 7.97 13.04 -3.13
N VAL A 188 8.63 12.88 -1.98
CA VAL A 188 7.95 12.52 -0.73
C VAL A 188 7.14 13.71 -0.22
N ALA A 189 5.84 13.66 -0.45
CA ALA A 189 4.89 14.72 -0.05
C ALA A 189 4.42 14.57 1.40
N ASP A 190 4.34 13.34 1.92
CA ASP A 190 3.93 13.06 3.29
C ASP A 190 4.43 11.68 3.75
N VAL A 191 4.38 11.45 5.08
CA VAL A 191 4.69 10.17 5.72
C VAL A 191 3.56 9.78 6.66
N GLU A 192 2.98 8.61 6.46
CA GLU A 192 1.95 8.02 7.32
C GLU A 192 2.54 6.89 8.16
N LEU A 193 2.66 7.09 9.46
CA LEU A 193 3.01 6.02 10.40
C LEU A 193 1.74 5.40 10.99
N LEU A 194 1.55 4.11 10.75
CA LEU A 194 0.33 3.39 11.08
C LEU A 194 0.56 2.50 12.33
N PRO A 195 -0.31 2.55 13.34
CA PRO A 195 -0.16 1.66 14.48
C PRO A 195 -0.45 0.21 14.08
N PHE A 196 0.44 -0.71 14.45
CA PHE A 196 0.21 -2.14 14.30
C PHE A 196 -1.11 -2.57 14.97
N ARG A 197 -1.94 -3.33 14.23
CA ARG A 197 -3.22 -3.88 14.67
C ARG A 197 -3.29 -5.37 14.40
N LYS A 198 -4.17 -6.06 15.12
CA LYS A 198 -4.40 -7.51 14.99
C LYS A 198 -5.78 -7.84 14.40
N LEU A 199 -6.36 -6.92 13.65
CA LEU A 199 -7.67 -7.12 13.00
C LEU A 199 -7.68 -8.29 12.02
N CYS A 200 -6.49 -8.72 11.56
CA CYS A 200 -6.30 -9.85 10.66
C CYS A 200 -6.42 -11.24 11.32
N LEU A 201 -6.41 -11.34 12.65
CA LEU A 201 -6.43 -12.64 13.36
C LEU A 201 -7.54 -13.62 12.91
N PRO A 202 -8.79 -13.18 12.67
CA PRO A 202 -9.82 -14.09 12.14
C PRO A 202 -9.44 -14.69 10.78
N LYS A 203 -8.79 -13.92 9.90
CA LYS A 203 -8.33 -14.40 8.59
C LYS A 203 -7.25 -15.46 8.72
N TYR A 204 -6.24 -15.24 9.57
CA TYR A 204 -5.20 -16.24 9.85
C TYR A 204 -5.78 -17.54 10.40
N ARG A 205 -6.76 -17.45 11.32
CA ARG A 205 -7.45 -18.62 11.88
C ARG A 205 -8.25 -19.38 10.81
N SER A 206 -8.96 -18.67 9.94
CA SER A 206 -9.74 -19.29 8.85
C SER A 206 -8.84 -19.99 7.82
N LEU A 207 -7.63 -19.47 7.60
CA LEU A 207 -6.63 -20.07 6.70
C LEU A 207 -5.83 -21.20 7.37
N GLY A 208 -5.98 -21.42 8.69
CA GLY A 208 -5.23 -22.44 9.44
C GLY A 208 -3.72 -22.16 9.53
N ILE A 209 -3.30 -20.89 9.41
CA ILE A 209 -1.89 -20.49 9.48
C ILE A 209 -1.62 -19.64 10.73
N PRO A 210 -0.42 -19.75 11.34
CA PRO A 210 -0.07 -18.96 12.50
C PRO A 210 0.16 -17.49 12.13
N PHE A 211 -0.29 -16.56 13.00
CA PHE A 211 0.05 -15.15 12.86
C PHE A 211 1.42 -14.87 13.52
N PRO A 212 2.47 -14.48 12.77
CA PRO A 212 3.82 -14.39 13.32
C PRO A 212 3.98 -13.41 14.49
N LEU A 213 3.16 -12.35 14.53
CA LEU A 213 3.23 -11.31 15.55
C LEU A 213 2.07 -11.40 16.57
N GLU A 214 1.48 -12.57 16.78
CA GLU A 214 0.34 -12.75 17.70
C GLU A 214 0.64 -12.28 19.12
N ASN A 215 1.86 -12.51 19.60
CA ASN A 215 2.28 -12.18 20.98
C ASN A 215 2.77 -10.72 21.14
N TYR A 216 2.89 -9.94 20.06
CA TYR A 216 3.26 -8.54 20.15
C TYR A 216 2.06 -7.67 20.55
N PRO A 217 2.24 -6.60 21.35
CA PRO A 217 1.15 -5.69 21.67
C PRO A 217 0.73 -4.86 20.47
N GLU A 218 -0.52 -4.38 20.44
CA GLU A 218 -0.96 -3.44 19.43
C GLU A 218 -0.30 -2.06 19.61
N GLY A 219 -0.04 -1.38 18.50
CA GLY A 219 0.52 -0.04 18.45
C GLY A 219 -0.45 1.05 18.94
N LYS A 220 0.09 2.18 19.40
CA LYS A 220 -0.68 3.34 19.84
C LYS A 220 -0.52 4.48 18.81
N ARG A 221 -1.63 5.12 18.47
CA ARG A 221 -1.65 6.26 17.54
C ARG A 221 -0.75 7.41 18.01
N SER A 222 -0.76 7.71 19.32
CA SER A 222 0.09 8.76 19.88
C SER A 222 1.59 8.50 19.71
N VAL A 223 2.03 7.22 19.71
CA VAL A 223 3.41 6.85 19.41
C VAL A 223 3.73 7.12 17.95
N CYS A 224 2.85 6.72 17.03
CA CYS A 224 3.02 6.99 15.60
C CYS A 224 3.09 8.50 15.31
N GLU A 225 2.24 9.31 15.96
CA GLU A 225 2.25 10.78 15.81
C GLU A 225 3.57 11.40 16.30
N ALA A 226 4.09 10.95 17.45
CA ALA A 226 5.37 11.41 17.98
C ALA A 226 6.55 11.01 17.06
N LEU A 227 6.58 9.76 16.60
CA LEU A 227 7.62 9.27 15.70
C LEU A 227 7.55 9.98 14.33
N ARG A 228 6.34 10.24 13.81
CA ARG A 228 6.14 10.98 12.55
C ARG A 228 6.76 12.38 12.63
N ALA A 229 6.63 13.08 13.75
CA ALA A 229 7.25 14.38 13.93
C ALA A 229 8.78 14.31 13.82
N ILE A 230 9.40 13.24 14.33
CA ILE A 230 10.85 13.00 14.22
C ILE A 230 11.23 12.74 12.75
N VAL A 231 10.47 11.87 12.03
CA VAL A 231 10.73 11.60 10.60
C VAL A 231 10.69 12.88 9.79
N LEU A 232 9.64 13.69 9.93
CA LEU A 232 9.49 14.95 9.20
C LEU A 232 10.60 15.95 9.55
N GLY A 233 11.03 15.99 10.82
CA GLY A 233 12.16 16.83 11.25
C GLY A 233 13.52 16.42 10.65
N GLU A 234 13.69 15.16 10.24
CA GLU A 234 14.90 14.72 9.51
C GLU A 234 14.79 15.00 7.99
N ILE A 235 13.61 14.88 7.40
CA ILE A 235 13.39 15.14 5.96
C ILE A 235 13.65 16.63 5.62
N HIS A 236 13.31 17.54 6.53
CA HIS A 236 13.40 18.99 6.30
C HIS A 236 14.69 19.65 6.84
N LYS A 237 15.70 18.87 7.20
CA LYS A 237 17.05 19.38 7.54
C LYS A 237 17.86 19.71 6.28
#